data_66dc6884b1eedc6915e90a6d1689eb4a
#
_entry.id   66dc6884b1eedc6915e90a6d1689eb4a
#
_cell.length_a   1.000
_cell.length_b   1.000
_cell.length_c   1.000
_cell.angle_alpha   90.00
_cell.angle_beta   90.00
_cell.angle_gamma   90.00
#
_symmetry.space_group_name_H-M   'P 1'
#
loop_
_entity.id
_entity.type
_entity.pdbx_description
1 polymer ?
#
loop_
_entity_poly.entity_id
_entity_poly.type
_entity_poly.pdbx_seq_one_letter_code
_entity_poly.pdbx_strand_id
1 'polypeptide(L)'
;MIAIGGGAGGLVSSIGAAISGGRAALIERNIMGGDCLNTGCVPSKAFIKAAKVAQTVRNSEKYGIMFEGELKVDFGKVMERMRKVRAEISEHDSVYKFIKKYGIDMYLGDAKFINKNEIEVNGQTLQFAKCSIATGGHPYVPEIAGLSDFPYLTSENVFNIIEQPKHLVIIGVGPIGCELGQSFARFGTKVTMI
;
A
#
# COMPACT_ATOMS: atom_id res chain seq x y z
N MET A 1 -9.71 -14.81 -19.66
CA MET A 1 -8.62 -14.88 -18.66
C MET A 1 -9.17 -14.51 -17.29
N ILE A 2 -8.72 -15.16 -16.21
CA ILE A 2 -9.05 -14.76 -14.83
C ILE A 2 -7.77 -14.30 -14.13
N ALA A 3 -7.84 -13.19 -13.40
CA ALA A 3 -6.80 -12.76 -12.47
C ALA A 3 -7.30 -12.91 -11.02
N ILE A 4 -6.48 -13.47 -10.14
CA ILE A 4 -6.77 -13.62 -8.73
C ILE A 4 -5.89 -12.63 -7.97
N GLY A 5 -6.51 -11.66 -7.29
CA GLY A 5 -5.89 -10.56 -6.58
C GLY A 5 -6.03 -9.24 -7.33
N GLY A 6 -6.66 -8.25 -6.68
CA GLY A 6 -6.93 -6.91 -7.20
C GLY A 6 -5.81 -5.90 -6.99
N GLY A 7 -4.58 -6.36 -6.78
CA GLY A 7 -3.38 -5.55 -6.73
C GLY A 7 -2.81 -5.26 -8.12
N ALA A 8 -1.63 -4.62 -8.19
CA ALA A 8 -1.00 -4.19 -9.44
C ALA A 8 -0.86 -5.32 -10.46
N GLY A 9 -0.45 -6.52 -10.03
CA GLY A 9 -0.28 -7.68 -10.92
C GLY A 9 -1.59 -8.14 -11.56
N GLY A 10 -2.65 -8.26 -10.77
CA GLY A 10 -3.96 -8.67 -11.27
C GLY A 10 -4.63 -7.61 -12.13
N LEU A 11 -4.54 -6.35 -11.75
CA LEU A 11 -5.05 -5.22 -12.52
C LEU A 11 -4.38 -5.15 -13.89
N VAL A 12 -3.06 -5.16 -13.95
CA VAL A 12 -2.31 -5.07 -15.21
C VAL A 12 -2.61 -6.28 -16.12
N SER A 13 -2.65 -7.50 -15.56
CA SER A 13 -2.92 -8.69 -16.35
C SER A 13 -4.36 -8.74 -16.88
N SER A 14 -5.36 -8.35 -16.08
CA SER A 14 -6.77 -8.33 -16.51
C SER A 14 -7.03 -7.22 -17.54
N ILE A 15 -6.49 -6.02 -17.32
CA ILE A 15 -6.58 -4.90 -18.28
C ILE A 15 -5.89 -5.26 -19.59
N GLY A 16 -4.67 -5.83 -19.53
CA GLY A 16 -3.94 -6.27 -20.71
C GLY A 16 -4.71 -7.29 -21.53
N ALA A 17 -5.36 -8.25 -20.89
CA ALA A 17 -6.21 -9.23 -21.56
C ALA A 17 -7.43 -8.58 -22.23
N ALA A 18 -8.10 -7.65 -21.54
CA ALA A 18 -9.27 -6.96 -22.06
C ALA A 18 -8.92 -6.06 -23.26
N ILE A 19 -7.83 -5.28 -23.18
CA ILE A 19 -7.37 -4.42 -24.28
C ILE A 19 -6.96 -5.25 -25.51
N SER A 20 -6.45 -6.47 -25.29
CA SER A 20 -6.13 -7.41 -26.39
C SER A 20 -7.35 -8.11 -27.00
N GLY A 21 -8.57 -7.68 -26.63
CA GLY A 21 -9.82 -8.25 -27.15
C GLY A 21 -10.28 -9.54 -26.46
N GLY A 22 -9.63 -9.96 -25.39
CA GLY A 22 -10.01 -11.12 -24.61
C GLY A 22 -11.05 -10.78 -23.53
N ARG A 23 -11.91 -11.74 -23.18
CA ARG A 23 -12.74 -11.63 -21.97
C ARG A 23 -11.85 -11.79 -20.74
N ALA A 24 -12.02 -10.88 -19.77
CA ALA A 24 -11.26 -10.89 -18.53
C ALA A 24 -12.18 -10.81 -17.31
N ALA A 25 -11.77 -11.52 -16.25
CA ALA A 25 -12.37 -11.40 -14.92
C ALA A 25 -11.27 -11.15 -13.90
N LEU A 26 -11.59 -10.40 -12.87
CA LEU A 26 -10.72 -10.12 -11.72
C LEU A 26 -11.44 -10.52 -10.43
N ILE A 27 -10.78 -11.31 -9.60
CA ILE A 27 -11.29 -11.74 -8.30
C ILE A 27 -10.45 -11.09 -7.22
N GLU A 28 -11.08 -10.38 -6.27
CA GLU A 28 -10.42 -9.79 -5.12
C GLU A 28 -11.19 -10.17 -3.85
N ARG A 29 -10.47 -10.66 -2.84
CA ARG A 29 -11.10 -11.09 -1.59
C ARG A 29 -11.28 -9.96 -0.58
N ASN A 30 -10.57 -8.84 -0.72
CA ASN A 30 -10.51 -7.80 0.28
C ASN A 30 -10.68 -6.41 -0.36
N ILE A 31 -9.63 -5.61 -0.46
CA ILE A 31 -9.68 -4.21 -0.93
C ILE A 31 -8.91 -4.09 -2.24
N MET A 32 -9.55 -3.47 -3.24
CA MET A 32 -8.93 -3.18 -4.53
C MET A 32 -7.69 -2.29 -4.40
N GLY A 33 -6.75 -2.44 -5.33
CA GLY A 33 -5.50 -1.69 -5.39
C GLY A 33 -4.31 -2.40 -4.74
N GLY A 34 -4.58 -3.46 -3.95
CA GLY A 34 -3.54 -4.27 -3.29
C GLY A 34 -2.62 -3.45 -2.38
N ASP A 35 -1.43 -3.97 -2.11
CA ASP A 35 -0.47 -3.34 -1.19
C ASP A 35 -0.01 -1.97 -1.68
N CYS A 36 0.19 -1.79 -2.98
CA CYS A 36 0.67 -0.52 -3.52
C CYS A 36 -0.24 0.65 -3.14
N LEU A 37 -1.54 0.51 -3.31
CA LEU A 37 -2.51 1.55 -2.98
C LEU A 37 -2.72 1.66 -1.47
N ASN A 38 -2.88 0.53 -0.79
CA ASN A 38 -3.42 0.53 0.58
C ASN A 38 -2.33 0.65 1.65
N THR A 39 -1.21 -0.05 1.49
CA THR A 39 -0.17 -0.21 2.53
C THR A 39 1.26 0.00 2.01
N GLY A 40 1.45 0.35 0.75
CA GLY A 40 2.77 0.43 0.11
C GLY A 40 3.07 1.78 -0.52
N CYS A 41 3.12 1.80 -1.85
CA CYS A 41 3.64 2.91 -2.65
C CYS A 41 2.94 4.25 -2.38
N VAL A 42 1.62 4.24 -2.37
CA VAL A 42 0.83 5.47 -2.23
C VAL A 42 1.00 6.10 -0.85
N PRO A 43 0.71 5.40 0.26
CA PRO A 43 0.87 5.98 1.59
C PRO A 43 2.33 6.31 1.90
N SER A 44 3.30 5.46 1.52
CA SER A 44 4.71 5.73 1.79
C SER A 44 5.20 6.98 1.06
N LYS A 45 4.88 7.17 -0.22
CA LYS A 45 5.32 8.34 -0.98
C LYS A 45 4.64 9.63 -0.49
N ALA A 46 3.37 9.58 -0.07
CA ALA A 46 2.71 10.72 0.56
C ALA A 46 3.39 11.12 1.89
N PHE A 47 3.75 10.12 2.71
CA PHE A 47 4.44 10.29 3.98
C PHE A 47 5.87 10.84 3.80
N ILE A 48 6.67 10.21 2.92
CA ILE A 48 8.03 10.64 2.56
C ILE A 48 8.03 12.07 2.02
N LYS A 49 7.03 12.43 1.20
CA LYS A 49 6.93 13.81 0.66
C LYS A 49 6.76 14.83 1.78
N ALA A 50 5.91 14.57 2.77
CA ALA A 50 5.74 15.45 3.92
C ALA A 50 7.04 15.56 4.74
N ALA A 51 7.71 14.43 4.99
CA ALA A 51 9.00 14.40 5.69
C ALA A 51 10.08 15.18 4.92
N LYS A 52 10.10 15.08 3.59
CA LYS A 52 11.01 15.86 2.74
C LYS A 52 10.75 17.36 2.87
N VAL A 53 9.48 17.78 2.91
CA VAL A 53 9.11 19.19 3.11
C VAL A 53 9.64 19.69 4.45
N ALA A 54 9.42 18.95 5.55
CA ALA A 54 9.94 19.33 6.86
C ALA A 54 11.48 19.49 6.86
N GLN A 55 12.18 18.56 6.22
CA GLN A 55 13.65 18.65 6.10
C GLN A 55 14.10 19.81 5.18
N THR A 56 13.35 20.09 4.12
CA THR A 56 13.65 21.24 3.23
C THR A 56 13.54 22.55 4.00
N VAL A 57 12.52 22.72 4.83
CA VAL A 57 12.37 23.93 5.66
C VAL A 57 13.53 24.04 6.66
N ARG A 58 13.92 22.95 7.35
CA ARG A 58 15.10 22.99 8.28
C ARG A 58 16.39 23.38 7.57
N ASN A 59 16.53 23.03 6.32
CA ASN A 59 17.74 23.28 5.52
C ASN A 59 17.61 24.51 4.63
N SER A 60 16.60 25.35 4.79
CA SER A 60 16.32 26.46 3.87
C SER A 60 17.38 27.55 3.92
N GLU A 61 18.05 27.73 5.06
CA GLU A 61 19.12 28.71 5.26
C GLU A 61 20.25 28.56 4.23
N LYS A 62 20.64 27.32 3.90
CA LYS A 62 21.68 27.07 2.88
C LYS A 62 21.30 27.57 1.47
N TYR A 63 20.04 27.90 1.24
CA TYR A 63 19.55 28.53 0.01
C TYR A 63 19.27 30.03 0.18
N GLY A 64 19.68 30.63 1.32
CA GLY A 64 19.42 32.04 1.62
C GLY A 64 17.96 32.30 2.06
N ILE A 65 17.19 31.27 2.36
CA ILE A 65 15.80 31.41 2.83
C ILE A 65 15.79 31.22 4.34
N MET A 66 15.61 32.32 5.06
CA MET A 66 15.55 32.35 6.52
C MET A 66 14.08 32.33 6.97
N PHE A 67 13.78 31.61 8.04
CA PHE A 67 12.52 31.73 8.75
C PHE A 67 12.79 31.89 10.26
N GLU A 68 11.93 32.65 10.92
CA GLU A 68 12.00 32.85 12.37
C GLU A 68 11.07 31.87 13.07
N GLY A 69 11.53 31.33 14.21
CA GLY A 69 10.75 30.44 15.04
C GLY A 69 11.11 28.95 14.88
N GLU A 70 10.38 28.11 15.60
CA GLU A 70 10.57 26.67 15.63
C GLU A 70 9.66 25.95 14.61
N LEU A 71 10.22 25.06 13.81
CA LEU A 71 9.43 24.21 12.93
C LEU A 71 8.65 23.17 13.76
N LYS A 72 7.34 23.35 13.80
CA LYS A 72 6.43 22.37 14.43
C LYS A 72 5.83 21.46 13.38
N VAL A 73 5.89 20.16 13.61
CA VAL A 73 5.26 19.13 12.76
C VAL A 73 3.99 18.65 13.46
N ASP A 74 2.84 18.89 12.82
CA ASP A 74 1.58 18.28 13.24
C ASP A 74 1.47 16.89 12.57
N PHE A 75 1.90 15.87 13.30
CA PHE A 75 1.91 14.49 12.80
C PHE A 75 0.51 14.00 12.44
N GLY A 76 -0.51 14.39 13.20
CA GLY A 76 -1.91 14.04 12.93
C GLY A 76 -2.34 14.53 11.53
N LYS A 77 -2.02 15.78 11.19
CA LYS A 77 -2.30 16.34 9.87
C LYS A 77 -1.47 15.71 8.76
N VAL A 78 -0.23 15.31 9.03
CA VAL A 78 0.58 14.53 8.07
C VAL A 78 -0.13 13.23 7.71
N MET A 79 -0.61 12.49 8.72
CA MET A 79 -1.29 11.22 8.54
C MET A 79 -2.68 11.39 7.89
N GLU A 80 -3.40 12.44 8.23
CA GLU A 80 -4.67 12.80 7.59
C GLU A 80 -4.47 13.08 6.08
N ARG A 81 -3.49 13.92 5.75
CA ARG A 81 -3.14 14.21 4.36
C ARG A 81 -2.75 12.94 3.60
N MET A 82 -1.97 12.05 4.19
CA MET A 82 -1.59 10.77 3.58
C MET A 82 -2.83 9.92 3.27
N ARG A 83 -3.76 9.80 4.23
CA ARG A 83 -5.02 9.08 4.04
C ARG A 83 -5.91 9.70 2.97
N LYS A 84 -5.96 11.04 2.89
CA LYS A 84 -6.68 11.76 1.84
C LYS A 84 -6.12 11.45 0.46
N VAL A 85 -4.80 11.52 0.27
CA VAL A 85 -4.13 11.16 -1.00
C VAL A 85 -4.42 9.71 -1.38
N ARG A 86 -4.40 8.78 -0.43
CA ARG A 86 -4.77 7.39 -0.66
C ARG A 86 -6.22 7.24 -1.14
N ALA A 87 -7.15 7.94 -0.50
CA ALA A 87 -8.57 7.94 -0.89
C ALA A 87 -8.77 8.52 -2.30
N GLU A 88 -8.15 9.66 -2.60
CA GLU A 88 -8.21 10.29 -3.93
C GLU A 88 -7.70 9.37 -5.05
N ILE A 89 -6.58 8.66 -4.80
CA ILE A 89 -6.03 7.71 -5.78
C ILE A 89 -6.93 6.48 -5.89
N SER A 90 -7.53 6.01 -4.79
CA SER A 90 -8.42 4.84 -4.82
C SER A 90 -9.67 5.05 -5.69
N GLU A 91 -10.13 6.28 -5.85
CA GLU A 91 -11.22 6.61 -6.78
C GLU A 91 -10.83 6.32 -8.25
N HIS A 92 -9.56 6.47 -8.59
CA HIS A 92 -9.04 6.15 -9.92
C HIS A 92 -8.94 4.65 -10.17
N ASP A 93 -8.72 3.86 -9.12
CA ASP A 93 -8.60 2.39 -9.16
C ASP A 93 -9.92 1.71 -8.73
N SER A 94 -11.05 2.40 -8.85
CA SER A 94 -12.32 1.84 -8.44
C SER A 94 -12.80 0.73 -9.37
N VAL A 95 -13.40 -0.30 -8.77
CA VAL A 95 -14.07 -1.41 -9.46
C VAL A 95 -14.97 -0.92 -10.61
N TYR A 96 -15.73 0.14 -10.35
CA TYR A 96 -16.63 0.74 -11.32
C TYR A 96 -15.93 1.20 -12.62
N LYS A 97 -14.74 1.82 -12.49
CA LYS A 97 -13.96 2.27 -13.66
C LYS A 97 -13.45 1.10 -14.48
N PHE A 98 -12.99 0.02 -13.84
CA PHE A 98 -12.48 -1.16 -14.54
C PHE A 98 -13.59 -1.88 -15.30
N ILE A 99 -14.74 -2.09 -14.67
CA ILE A 99 -15.90 -2.68 -15.34
C ILE A 99 -16.32 -1.80 -16.53
N LYS A 100 -16.56 -0.51 -16.27
CA LYS A 100 -17.10 0.40 -17.29
C LYS A 100 -16.13 0.67 -18.45
N LYS A 101 -14.84 0.84 -18.14
CA LYS A 101 -13.84 1.23 -19.15
C LYS A 101 -13.31 0.05 -19.96
N TYR A 102 -13.13 -1.11 -19.33
CA TYR A 102 -12.44 -2.25 -19.92
C TYR A 102 -13.34 -3.48 -20.09
N GLY A 103 -14.56 -3.46 -19.59
CA GLY A 103 -15.46 -4.61 -19.64
C GLY A 103 -14.95 -5.82 -18.85
N ILE A 104 -14.23 -5.60 -17.75
CA ILE A 104 -13.70 -6.66 -16.90
C ILE A 104 -14.77 -7.07 -15.89
N ASP A 105 -15.11 -8.36 -15.86
CA ASP A 105 -16.02 -8.90 -14.84
C ASP A 105 -15.32 -8.91 -13.47
N MET A 106 -15.97 -8.34 -12.44
CA MET A 106 -15.40 -8.21 -11.10
C MET A 106 -16.13 -9.09 -10.10
N TYR A 107 -15.36 -9.85 -9.33
CA TYR A 107 -15.86 -10.71 -8.25
C TYR A 107 -15.16 -10.35 -6.93
N LEU A 108 -15.95 -10.03 -5.91
CA LEU A 108 -15.44 -9.83 -4.55
C LEU A 108 -15.65 -11.11 -3.76
N GLY A 109 -14.58 -11.77 -3.36
CA GLY A 109 -14.63 -13.03 -2.61
C GLY A 109 -13.37 -13.86 -2.77
N ASP A 110 -13.31 -14.95 -2.04
CA ASP A 110 -12.21 -15.91 -2.11
C ASP A 110 -12.33 -16.79 -3.36
N ALA A 111 -11.22 -16.91 -4.07
CA ALA A 111 -11.11 -17.79 -5.24
C ALA A 111 -10.60 -19.17 -4.81
N LYS A 112 -11.28 -20.22 -5.27
CA LYS A 112 -10.87 -21.60 -5.05
C LYS A 112 -10.79 -22.36 -6.38
N PHE A 113 -9.64 -22.94 -6.71
CA PHE A 113 -9.54 -23.82 -7.86
C PHE A 113 -10.36 -25.09 -7.64
N ILE A 114 -11.25 -25.40 -8.55
CA ILE A 114 -12.02 -26.67 -8.61
C ILE A 114 -11.18 -27.70 -9.38
N ASN A 115 -10.64 -27.27 -10.51
CA ASN A 115 -9.80 -28.08 -11.38
C ASN A 115 -8.84 -27.17 -12.17
N LYS A 116 -8.15 -27.72 -13.16
CA LYS A 116 -7.15 -26.98 -13.97
C LYS A 116 -7.71 -25.81 -14.78
N ASN A 117 -9.02 -25.74 -15.01
CA ASN A 117 -9.65 -24.74 -15.87
C ASN A 117 -10.85 -24.03 -15.21
N GLU A 118 -11.14 -24.31 -13.95
CA GLU A 118 -12.31 -23.79 -13.25
C GLU A 118 -11.96 -23.29 -11.85
N ILE A 119 -12.54 -22.14 -11.53
CA ILE A 119 -12.44 -21.48 -10.22
C ILE A 119 -13.86 -21.25 -9.70
N GLU A 120 -14.07 -21.51 -8.44
CA GLU A 120 -15.25 -21.10 -7.70
C GLU A 120 -14.99 -19.78 -6.97
N VAL A 121 -15.98 -18.89 -7.01
CA VAL A 121 -16.05 -17.68 -6.19
C VAL A 121 -17.50 -17.42 -5.83
N ASN A 122 -17.82 -17.29 -4.53
CA ASN A 122 -19.18 -17.04 -4.02
C ASN A 122 -20.24 -18.02 -4.57
N GLY A 123 -19.89 -19.31 -4.68
CA GLY A 123 -20.78 -20.35 -5.22
C GLY A 123 -20.96 -20.33 -6.75
N GLN A 124 -20.27 -19.45 -7.46
CA GLN A 124 -20.27 -19.39 -8.91
C GLN A 124 -19.00 -20.04 -9.47
N THR A 125 -19.18 -20.92 -10.46
CA THR A 125 -18.07 -21.53 -11.19
C THR A 125 -17.72 -20.71 -12.43
N LEU A 126 -16.46 -20.27 -12.50
CA LEU A 126 -15.90 -19.53 -13.62
C LEU A 126 -14.91 -20.39 -14.37
N GLN A 127 -15.10 -20.53 -15.70
CA GLN A 127 -14.18 -21.24 -16.58
C GLN A 127 -13.13 -20.28 -17.16
N PHE A 128 -11.89 -20.74 -17.31
CA PHE A 128 -10.81 -19.96 -17.88
C PHE A 128 -9.87 -20.77 -18.77
N ALA A 129 -9.31 -20.11 -19.78
CA ALA A 129 -8.22 -20.65 -20.57
C ALA A 129 -6.83 -20.33 -19.95
N LYS A 130 -6.73 -19.17 -19.28
CA LYS A 130 -5.50 -18.73 -18.58
C LYS A 130 -5.88 -18.06 -17.26
N CYS A 131 -5.06 -18.28 -16.23
CA CYS A 131 -5.21 -17.64 -14.93
C CYS A 131 -3.91 -16.95 -14.53
N SER A 132 -4.02 -15.74 -13.99
CA SER A 132 -2.94 -15.01 -13.33
C SER A 132 -3.14 -15.10 -11.82
N ILE A 133 -2.19 -15.69 -11.11
CA ILE A 133 -2.19 -15.73 -9.63
C ILE A 133 -1.37 -14.53 -9.17
N ALA A 134 -2.06 -13.50 -8.67
CA ALA A 134 -1.48 -12.22 -8.25
C ALA A 134 -1.91 -11.87 -6.82
N THR A 135 -1.89 -12.86 -5.94
CA THR A 135 -2.43 -12.81 -4.57
C THR A 135 -1.59 -12.01 -3.60
N GLY A 136 -0.43 -11.49 -4.03
CA GLY A 136 0.46 -10.71 -3.17
C GLY A 136 1.17 -11.55 -2.10
N GLY A 137 1.57 -10.89 -1.02
CA GLY A 137 2.23 -11.50 0.13
C GLY A 137 1.96 -10.71 1.39
N HIS A 138 2.54 -11.16 2.50
CA HIS A 138 2.50 -10.49 3.79
C HIS A 138 3.92 -10.20 4.29
N PRO A 139 4.11 -9.16 5.12
CA PRO A 139 5.40 -8.91 5.76
C PRO A 139 5.82 -10.13 6.58
N TYR A 140 7.05 -10.57 6.37
CA TYR A 140 7.64 -11.58 7.24
C TYR A 140 7.96 -10.96 8.60
N VAL A 141 7.47 -11.57 9.66
CA VAL A 141 7.80 -11.21 11.04
C VAL A 141 8.75 -12.26 11.58
N PRO A 142 10.01 -11.91 11.90
CA PRO A 142 10.98 -12.87 12.41
C PRO A 142 10.58 -13.38 13.79
N GLU A 143 10.96 -14.62 14.09
CA GLU A 143 10.78 -15.23 15.41
C GLU A 143 11.79 -14.64 16.40
N ILE A 144 11.38 -13.58 17.10
CA ILE A 144 12.18 -12.94 18.15
C ILE A 144 11.49 -13.20 19.47
N ALA A 145 12.23 -13.74 20.42
CA ALA A 145 11.70 -14.03 21.76
C ALA A 145 11.10 -12.77 22.41
N GLY A 146 9.84 -12.86 22.82
CA GLY A 146 9.09 -11.77 23.44
C GLY A 146 8.48 -10.76 22.47
N LEU A 147 8.70 -10.87 21.16
CA LEU A 147 8.11 -9.92 20.20
C LEU A 147 6.58 -9.96 20.21
N SER A 148 5.99 -11.14 20.38
CA SER A 148 4.54 -11.32 20.45
C SER A 148 3.87 -10.63 21.64
N ASP A 149 4.63 -10.31 22.67
CA ASP A 149 4.12 -9.68 23.89
C ASP A 149 3.99 -8.16 23.77
N PHE A 150 4.48 -7.60 22.68
CA PHE A 150 4.46 -6.16 22.41
C PHE A 150 3.72 -5.84 21.11
N PRO A 151 3.01 -4.70 21.07
CA PRO A 151 2.45 -4.21 19.81
C PRO A 151 3.59 -3.78 18.88
N TYR A 152 3.67 -4.42 17.72
CA TYR A 152 4.63 -4.05 16.68
C TYR A 152 3.94 -3.57 15.41
N LEU A 153 4.69 -2.83 14.62
CA LEU A 153 4.25 -2.30 13.35
C LEU A 153 4.89 -3.08 12.19
N THR A 154 4.12 -3.28 11.14
CA THR A 154 4.59 -3.77 9.85
C THR A 154 4.22 -2.76 8.77
N SER A 155 4.61 -3.01 7.52
CA SER A 155 4.15 -2.20 6.39
C SER A 155 2.62 -2.19 6.23
N GLU A 156 1.91 -3.19 6.74
CA GLU A 156 0.45 -3.27 6.64
C GLU A 156 -0.29 -2.32 7.60
N ASN A 157 0.30 -1.98 8.74
CA ASN A 157 -0.38 -1.22 9.78
C ASN A 157 0.29 0.11 10.18
N VAL A 158 1.55 0.36 9.78
CA VAL A 158 2.29 1.58 10.13
C VAL A 158 1.59 2.86 9.65
N PHE A 159 0.82 2.80 8.57
CA PHE A 159 0.08 3.95 8.04
C PHE A 159 -1.27 4.20 8.74
N ASN A 160 -1.61 3.38 9.74
CA ASN A 160 -2.83 3.54 10.53
C ASN A 160 -2.61 4.26 11.86
N ILE A 161 -1.34 4.48 12.26
CA ILE A 161 -1.06 5.21 13.49
C ILE A 161 -1.55 6.66 13.40
N ILE A 162 -2.00 7.19 14.51
CA ILE A 162 -2.51 8.58 14.62
C ILE A 162 -1.59 9.45 15.46
N GLU A 163 -0.79 8.84 16.31
CA GLU A 163 0.16 9.53 17.19
C GLU A 163 1.59 9.27 16.74
N GLN A 164 2.41 10.30 16.85
CA GLN A 164 3.83 10.18 16.55
C GLN A 164 4.56 9.41 17.65
N PRO A 165 5.26 8.31 17.32
CA PRO A 165 6.05 7.60 18.30
C PRO A 165 7.21 8.47 18.77
N LYS A 166 7.46 8.49 20.08
CA LYS A 166 8.63 9.20 20.66
C LYS A 166 9.95 8.52 20.26
N HIS A 167 9.95 7.20 20.21
CA HIS A 167 11.07 6.37 19.80
C HIS A 167 10.56 5.22 18.97
N LEU A 168 11.15 5.01 17.80
CA LEU A 168 10.86 3.91 16.89
C LEU A 168 12.11 3.06 16.71
N VAL A 169 12.01 1.78 17.05
CA VAL A 169 13.03 0.78 16.74
C VAL A 169 12.58 0.04 15.47
N ILE A 170 13.46 0.00 14.48
CA ILE A 170 13.20 -0.67 13.20
C ILE A 170 14.13 -1.87 13.09
N ILE A 171 13.53 -3.05 12.95
CA ILE A 171 14.26 -4.29 12.71
C ILE A 171 14.29 -4.54 11.20
N GLY A 172 15.49 -4.45 10.63
CA GLY A 172 15.73 -4.56 9.20
C GLY A 172 15.98 -3.22 8.52
N VAL A 173 17.13 -3.11 7.86
CA VAL A 173 17.62 -1.92 7.15
C VAL A 173 17.40 -2.02 5.63
N GLY A 174 16.37 -2.74 5.22
CA GLY A 174 15.93 -2.78 3.83
C GLY A 174 15.29 -1.46 3.36
N PRO A 175 14.88 -1.36 2.07
CA PRO A 175 14.34 -0.12 1.51
C PRO A 175 13.19 0.48 2.32
N ILE A 176 12.23 -0.33 2.75
CA ILE A 176 11.08 0.12 3.55
C ILE A 176 11.54 0.67 4.90
N GLY A 177 12.41 -0.05 5.61
CA GLY A 177 12.96 0.39 6.89
C GLY A 177 13.70 1.72 6.77
N CYS A 178 14.54 1.88 5.75
CA CYS A 178 15.26 3.13 5.49
C CYS A 178 14.33 4.30 5.13
N GLU A 179 13.37 4.09 4.24
CA GLU A 179 12.42 5.14 3.83
C GLU A 179 11.57 5.63 4.99
N LEU A 180 11.00 4.71 5.77
CA LEU A 180 10.17 5.05 6.92
C LEU A 180 11.00 5.61 8.07
N GLY A 181 12.12 4.98 8.41
CA GLY A 181 13.00 5.44 9.48
C GLY A 181 13.50 6.87 9.25
N GLN A 182 13.96 7.17 8.04
CA GLN A 182 14.33 8.53 7.69
C GLN A 182 13.15 9.51 7.79
N SER A 183 11.97 9.09 7.39
CA SER A 183 10.78 9.95 7.43
C SER A 183 10.36 10.26 8.86
N PHE A 184 10.31 9.27 9.73
CA PHE A 184 10.02 9.46 11.15
C PHE A 184 11.08 10.34 11.84
N ALA A 185 12.37 10.12 11.54
CA ALA A 185 13.45 10.96 12.07
C ALA A 185 13.29 12.44 11.65
N ARG A 186 12.90 12.68 10.38
CA ARG A 186 12.60 14.01 9.87
C ARG A 186 11.39 14.68 10.53
N PHE A 187 10.47 13.93 11.07
CA PHE A 187 9.38 14.46 11.89
C PHE A 187 9.76 14.68 13.35
N GLY A 188 10.94 14.23 13.77
CA GLY A 188 11.45 14.42 15.15
C GLY A 188 11.33 13.17 16.03
N THR A 189 10.90 12.04 15.49
CA THR A 189 10.95 10.75 16.20
C THR A 189 12.40 10.30 16.38
N LYS A 190 12.77 9.85 17.57
CA LYS A 190 14.04 9.14 17.78
C LYS A 190 13.96 7.79 17.06
N VAL A 191 14.89 7.50 16.15
CA VAL A 191 14.90 6.25 15.38
C VAL A 191 16.16 5.46 15.69
N THR A 192 16.00 4.18 15.97
CA THR A 192 17.08 3.19 16.05
C THR A 192 16.82 2.11 14.99
N MET A 193 17.82 1.80 14.18
CA MET A 193 17.74 0.76 13.13
C MET A 193 18.73 -0.36 13.48
N ILE A 194 18.26 -1.61 13.35
CA ILE A 194 19.02 -2.82 13.70
C ILE A 194 19.04 -3.76 12.47
#